data_1d000f768191ff66b54a31e9e834e2f4
#
_entry.id   1d000f768191ff66b54a31e9e834e2f4
#
_cell.length_a   1.000
_cell.length_b   1.000
_cell.length_c   1.000
_cell.angle_alpha   90.00
_cell.angle_beta   90.00
_cell.angle_gamma   90.00
#
_symmetry.space_group_name_H-M   'P 1'
#
loop_
_entity.id
_entity.type
_entity.pdbx_description
1 polymer ?
#
loop_
_entity_poly.entity_id
_entity_poly.type
_entity_poly.pdbx_seq_one_letter_code
_entity_poly.pdbx_strand_id
1 'polypeptide(L)'
;MEADYVIVGAGSAGCVLANRLSEDGARVVLLEAGGRDWNPLIHIPAGYMKLLDHKTLTWGFTSEPDPGVNGRSILYPRGKVLGGSSSINGMIYVRGQPEDFDHWAQLGNRGWDWDSVLPYFRRAESWEGGADEFHGQDGPLLTSRTSDRPELCEKIIEAGTQIGCEYHEDVNHLPAGA
;
A
#
# COMPACT_ATOMS: atom_id res chain seq x y z
N MET A 1 -23.08 20.21 13.22
CA MET A 1 -21.68 20.38 12.79
C MET A 1 -21.74 20.68 11.31
N GLU A 2 -21.12 21.76 10.86
CA GLU A 2 -21.01 22.08 9.43
C GLU A 2 -19.60 21.75 8.98
N ALA A 3 -19.46 21.14 7.81
CA ALA A 3 -18.19 20.80 7.18
C ALA A 3 -18.24 21.13 5.69
N ASP A 4 -17.09 21.46 5.12
CA ASP A 4 -16.96 21.69 3.68
C ASP A 4 -16.80 20.34 2.95
N TYR A 5 -16.18 19.37 3.63
CA TYR A 5 -16.02 17.98 3.12
C TYR A 5 -16.34 16.96 4.21
N VAL A 6 -16.99 15.86 3.80
CA VAL A 6 -17.19 14.67 4.62
C VAL A 6 -16.53 13.50 3.92
N ILE A 7 -15.57 12.85 4.58
CA ILE A 7 -14.84 11.68 4.08
C ILE A 7 -15.30 10.47 4.89
N VAL A 8 -15.71 9.42 4.21
CA VAL A 8 -16.14 8.16 4.82
C VAL A 8 -15.05 7.11 4.68
N GLY A 9 -14.50 6.68 5.81
CA GLY A 9 -13.40 5.73 5.92
C GLY A 9 -12.04 6.42 6.06
N ALA A 10 -11.37 6.19 7.19
CA ALA A 10 -10.02 6.68 7.48
C ALA A 10 -8.95 5.65 7.12
N GLY A 11 -9.11 4.99 5.99
CA GLY A 11 -8.06 4.15 5.37
C GLY A 11 -7.04 5.01 4.62
N SER A 12 -6.15 4.36 3.85
CA SER A 12 -5.06 5.03 3.13
C SER A 12 -5.54 6.21 2.28
N ALA A 13 -6.58 6.01 1.47
CA ALA A 13 -7.13 7.05 0.61
C ALA A 13 -7.81 8.18 1.40
N GLY A 14 -8.63 7.83 2.42
CA GLY A 14 -9.35 8.81 3.22
C GLY A 14 -8.42 9.69 4.04
N CYS A 15 -7.34 9.13 4.57
CA CYS A 15 -6.31 9.90 5.28
C CYS A 15 -5.60 10.90 4.35
N VAL A 16 -5.27 10.48 3.12
CA VAL A 16 -4.66 11.37 2.12
C VAL A 16 -5.64 12.50 1.75
N LEU A 17 -6.90 12.18 1.49
CA LEU A 17 -7.92 13.18 1.17
C LEU A 17 -8.11 14.16 2.34
N ALA A 18 -8.20 13.65 3.58
CA ALA A 18 -8.34 14.49 4.77
C ALA A 18 -7.17 15.46 4.91
N ASN A 19 -5.95 14.97 4.72
CA ASN A 19 -4.74 15.80 4.75
C ASN A 19 -4.78 16.89 3.68
N ARG A 20 -4.97 16.50 2.41
CA ARG A 20 -4.90 17.44 1.28
C ARG A 20 -6.04 18.47 1.25
N LEU A 21 -7.28 18.05 1.55
CA LEU A 21 -8.42 18.95 1.55
C LEU A 21 -8.43 19.93 2.72
N SER A 22 -7.68 19.64 3.79
CA SER A 22 -7.56 20.55 4.93
C SER A 22 -6.38 21.52 4.83
N GLU A 23 -5.45 21.36 3.87
CA GLU A 23 -4.27 22.21 3.69
C GLU A 23 -4.65 23.69 3.52
N ASP A 24 -5.72 23.98 2.80
CA ASP A 24 -6.19 25.35 2.50
C ASP A 24 -7.23 25.87 3.56
N GLY A 25 -7.33 25.19 4.68
CA GLY A 25 -8.20 25.61 5.79
C GLY A 25 -9.66 25.18 5.68
N ALA A 26 -10.01 24.30 4.73
CA ALA A 26 -11.35 23.73 4.66
C ALA A 26 -11.65 22.84 5.88
N ARG A 27 -12.92 22.87 6.32
CA ARG A 27 -13.38 22.04 7.43
C ARG A 27 -13.69 20.63 6.93
N VAL A 28 -12.86 19.69 7.30
CA VAL A 28 -12.98 18.28 6.90
C VAL A 28 -13.49 17.44 8.08
N VAL A 29 -14.52 16.65 7.86
CA VAL A 29 -14.98 15.62 8.78
C VAL A 29 -14.60 14.27 8.21
N LEU A 30 -13.79 13.52 8.96
CA LEU A 30 -13.38 12.15 8.62
C LEU A 30 -14.12 11.17 9.53
N LEU A 31 -14.91 10.28 8.94
CA LEU A 31 -15.69 9.25 9.63
C LEU A 31 -15.00 7.90 9.49
N GLU A 32 -14.76 7.23 10.62
CA GLU A 32 -14.18 5.87 10.64
C GLU A 32 -15.09 4.94 11.44
N ALA A 33 -15.31 3.73 10.89
CA ALA A 33 -16.16 2.72 11.54
C ALA A 33 -15.42 1.98 12.67
N GLY A 34 -14.08 1.90 12.58
CA GLY A 34 -13.24 1.28 13.59
C GLY A 34 -12.82 2.23 14.70
N GLY A 35 -12.06 1.70 15.64
CA GLY A 35 -11.46 2.45 16.73
C GLY A 35 -10.14 3.12 16.31
N ARG A 36 -9.47 3.70 17.32
CA ARG A 36 -8.11 4.23 17.16
C ARG A 36 -7.10 3.09 17.11
N ASP A 37 -5.95 3.38 16.54
CA ASP A 37 -4.81 2.47 16.30
C ASP A 37 -3.93 2.24 17.55
N TRP A 38 -4.50 2.24 18.74
CA TRP A 38 -3.75 2.13 20.00
C TRP A 38 -3.25 0.71 20.32
N ASN A 39 -3.67 -0.30 19.55
CA ASN A 39 -3.19 -1.66 19.79
C ASN A 39 -1.68 -1.74 19.47
N PRO A 40 -0.83 -2.17 20.45
CA PRO A 40 0.61 -2.22 20.25
C PRO A 40 1.06 -3.08 19.06
N LEU A 41 0.29 -4.09 18.68
CA LEU A 41 0.61 -4.95 17.54
C LEU A 41 0.60 -4.20 16.21
N ILE A 42 -0.13 -3.08 16.10
CA ILE A 42 -0.13 -2.21 14.91
C ILE A 42 1.24 -1.54 14.74
N HIS A 43 1.91 -1.20 15.84
CA HIS A 43 3.15 -0.45 15.85
C HIS A 43 4.40 -1.33 15.93
N ILE A 44 4.22 -2.66 15.96
CA ILE A 44 5.30 -3.65 15.97
C ILE A 44 5.27 -4.39 14.64
N PRO A 45 6.30 -4.26 13.76
CA PRO A 45 6.31 -4.89 12.45
C PRO A 45 5.96 -6.39 12.47
N ALA A 46 6.55 -7.16 13.38
CA ALA A 46 6.25 -8.58 13.54
C ALA A 46 4.81 -8.87 14.02
N GLY A 47 4.07 -7.85 14.46
CA GLY A 47 2.70 -7.97 14.96
C GLY A 47 1.66 -8.19 13.87
N TYR A 48 1.95 -7.80 12.62
CA TYR A 48 0.95 -7.77 11.54
C TYR A 48 0.27 -9.13 11.32
N MET A 49 1.00 -10.26 11.44
CA MET A 49 0.43 -11.60 11.29
C MET A 49 -0.71 -11.89 12.28
N LYS A 50 -0.67 -11.29 13.48
CA LYS A 50 -1.70 -11.44 14.51
C LYS A 50 -2.87 -10.46 14.30
N LEU A 51 -2.74 -9.53 13.36
CA LEU A 51 -3.78 -8.55 13.05
C LEU A 51 -4.70 -9.02 11.93
N LEU A 52 -4.25 -9.94 11.06
CA LEU A 52 -4.98 -10.34 9.85
C LEU A 52 -6.36 -10.94 10.14
N ASP A 53 -6.54 -11.60 11.27
CA ASP A 53 -7.81 -12.21 11.73
C ASP A 53 -8.32 -11.61 13.06
N HIS A 54 -7.78 -10.45 13.45
CA HIS A 54 -8.11 -9.82 14.73
C HIS A 54 -9.57 -9.37 14.77
N LYS A 55 -10.32 -9.88 15.76
CA LYS A 55 -11.80 -9.77 15.84
C LYS A 55 -12.36 -8.35 15.86
N THR A 56 -11.60 -7.35 16.34
CA THR A 56 -12.08 -5.97 16.48
C THR A 56 -11.37 -5.00 15.53
N LEU A 57 -10.17 -5.34 15.04
CA LEU A 57 -9.38 -4.49 14.16
C LEU A 57 -9.57 -4.82 12.68
N THR A 58 -10.32 -5.89 12.37
CA THR A 58 -10.70 -6.26 11.01
C THR A 58 -12.21 -6.38 10.86
N TRP A 59 -12.67 -6.37 9.59
CA TRP A 59 -14.06 -6.64 9.26
C TRP A 59 -14.40 -8.13 9.29
N GLY A 60 -13.40 -9.01 9.32
CA GLY A 60 -13.59 -10.47 9.33
C GLY A 60 -14.19 -11.04 8.04
N PHE A 61 -13.96 -10.39 6.90
CA PHE A 61 -14.49 -10.87 5.62
C PHE A 61 -13.84 -12.17 5.18
N THR A 62 -14.66 -13.03 4.59
CA THR A 62 -14.21 -14.24 3.89
C THR A 62 -14.87 -14.27 2.50
N SER A 63 -14.21 -14.87 1.52
CA SER A 63 -14.81 -15.10 0.21
C SER A 63 -15.91 -16.16 0.29
N GLU A 64 -16.82 -16.16 -0.67
CA GLU A 64 -17.62 -17.34 -0.96
C GLU A 64 -16.72 -18.52 -1.34
N PRO A 65 -17.17 -19.77 -1.14
CA PRO A 65 -16.45 -20.95 -1.59
C PRO A 65 -16.18 -20.88 -3.10
N ASP A 66 -14.94 -21.02 -3.52
CA ASP A 66 -14.53 -20.92 -4.92
C ASP A 66 -14.00 -22.28 -5.43
N PRO A 67 -14.58 -22.83 -6.51
CA PRO A 67 -14.11 -24.06 -7.12
C PRO A 67 -12.63 -24.01 -7.57
N GLY A 68 -12.13 -22.83 -7.99
CA GLY A 68 -10.73 -22.61 -8.38
C GLY A 68 -9.73 -22.85 -7.26
N VAL A 69 -10.17 -22.83 -6.01
CA VAL A 69 -9.36 -23.13 -4.82
C VAL A 69 -9.92 -24.31 -4.02
N ASN A 70 -10.45 -25.32 -4.72
CA ASN A 70 -11.02 -26.55 -4.14
C ASN A 70 -12.20 -26.31 -3.17
N GLY A 71 -13.07 -25.36 -3.49
CA GLY A 71 -14.24 -25.04 -2.68
C GLY A 71 -13.93 -24.35 -1.34
N ARG A 72 -12.72 -23.85 -1.16
CA ARG A 72 -12.35 -23.14 0.07
C ARG A 72 -12.88 -21.73 0.10
N SER A 73 -13.25 -21.26 1.28
CA SER A 73 -13.40 -19.84 1.58
C SER A 73 -12.06 -19.27 2.02
N ILE A 74 -11.68 -18.12 1.49
CA ILE A 74 -10.41 -17.46 1.78
C ILE A 74 -10.67 -16.26 2.68
N LEU A 75 -9.90 -16.16 3.79
CA LEU A 75 -9.91 -14.98 4.64
C LEU A 75 -9.47 -13.76 3.82
N TYR A 76 -10.24 -12.68 3.92
CA TYR A 76 -9.99 -11.43 3.19
C TYR A 76 -9.77 -10.27 4.17
N PRO A 77 -8.57 -10.13 4.74
CA PRO A 77 -8.31 -9.13 5.76
C PRO A 77 -8.55 -7.72 5.26
N ARG A 78 -9.37 -6.96 5.99
CA ARG A 78 -9.58 -5.52 5.79
C ARG A 78 -9.63 -4.85 7.14
N GLY A 79 -8.83 -3.81 7.33
CA GLY A 79 -8.76 -3.08 8.58
C GLY A 79 -10.06 -2.36 8.91
N LYS A 80 -10.48 -2.45 10.17
CA LYS A 80 -11.56 -1.69 10.78
C LYS A 80 -10.99 -0.88 11.94
N VAL A 81 -10.19 0.10 11.60
CA VAL A 81 -9.38 0.89 12.53
C VAL A 81 -8.92 2.15 11.81
N LEU A 82 -8.56 3.19 12.54
CA LEU A 82 -7.91 4.38 11.99
C LEU A 82 -6.65 3.96 11.20
N GLY A 83 -6.52 4.42 9.95
CA GLY A 83 -5.54 3.94 8.98
C GLY A 83 -6.04 2.78 8.10
N GLY A 84 -7.17 2.14 8.47
CA GLY A 84 -7.75 1.04 7.69
C GLY A 84 -6.79 -0.12 7.51
N SER A 85 -6.69 -0.65 6.29
CA SER A 85 -5.80 -1.78 5.98
C SER A 85 -4.32 -1.41 6.01
N SER A 86 -3.94 -0.12 5.94
CA SER A 86 -2.55 0.28 6.13
C SER A 86 -2.07 0.10 7.57
N SER A 87 -3.00 0.02 8.55
CA SER A 87 -2.67 -0.30 9.94
C SER A 87 -2.48 -1.80 10.22
N ILE A 88 -2.80 -2.67 9.27
CA ILE A 88 -2.71 -4.14 9.43
C ILE A 88 -1.96 -4.84 8.29
N ASN A 89 -1.40 -4.12 7.34
CA ASN A 89 -0.71 -4.69 6.17
C ASN A 89 0.67 -5.27 6.53
N GLY A 90 1.30 -5.94 5.57
CA GLY A 90 2.65 -6.50 5.71
C GLY A 90 3.78 -5.52 5.42
N MET A 91 3.48 -4.21 5.27
CA MET A 91 4.47 -3.14 5.09
C MET A 91 5.36 -3.29 3.85
N ILE A 92 4.87 -3.97 2.82
CA ILE A 92 5.56 -4.08 1.54
C ILE A 92 5.07 -2.96 0.63
N TYR A 93 5.99 -2.10 0.17
CA TYR A 93 5.70 -1.01 -0.75
C TYR A 93 6.15 -1.39 -2.16
N VAL A 94 5.20 -1.79 -2.99
CA VAL A 94 5.41 -2.12 -4.40
C VAL A 94 4.37 -1.37 -5.22
N ARG A 95 4.80 -0.71 -6.27
CA ARG A 95 3.94 -0.04 -7.25
C ARG A 95 3.50 -1.04 -8.32
N GLY A 96 2.38 -0.73 -9.00
CA GLY A 96 2.07 -1.38 -10.26
C GLY A 96 3.14 -1.07 -11.31
N GLN A 97 3.26 -1.92 -12.31
CA GLN A 97 4.16 -1.69 -13.44
C GLN A 97 3.64 -0.54 -14.33
N PRO A 98 4.51 0.17 -15.07
CA PRO A 98 4.09 1.22 -15.99
C PRO A 98 2.96 0.79 -16.92
N GLU A 99 3.02 -0.44 -17.44
CA GLU A 99 2.04 -1.03 -18.35
C GLU A 99 0.65 -1.18 -17.72
N ASP A 100 0.55 -1.36 -16.40
CA ASP A 100 -0.75 -1.43 -15.70
C ASP A 100 -1.48 -0.10 -15.81
N PHE A 101 -0.77 1.00 -15.59
CA PHE A 101 -1.32 2.35 -15.66
C PHE A 101 -1.60 2.79 -17.10
N ASP A 102 -0.69 2.48 -18.02
CA ASP A 102 -0.87 2.77 -19.44
C ASP A 102 -2.09 2.03 -20.00
N HIS A 103 -2.30 0.78 -19.56
CA HIS A 103 -3.53 0.05 -19.89
C HIS A 103 -4.78 0.73 -19.35
N TRP A 104 -4.76 1.26 -18.14
CA TRP A 104 -5.90 2.02 -17.62
C TRP A 104 -6.20 3.25 -18.48
N ALA A 105 -5.18 3.97 -18.91
CA ALA A 105 -5.35 5.11 -19.82
C ALA A 105 -5.95 4.68 -21.17
N GLN A 106 -5.50 3.56 -21.75
CA GLN A 106 -6.04 2.97 -22.99
C GLN A 106 -7.52 2.58 -22.86
N LEU A 107 -7.96 2.15 -21.67
CA LEU A 107 -9.37 1.88 -21.36
C LEU A 107 -10.23 3.16 -21.24
N GLY A 108 -9.66 4.34 -21.46
CA GLY A 108 -10.35 5.62 -21.46
C GLY A 108 -10.15 6.47 -20.21
N ASN A 109 -9.36 6.01 -19.24
CA ASN A 109 -9.06 6.75 -18.02
C ASN A 109 -7.90 7.74 -18.27
N ARG A 110 -8.19 8.85 -18.92
CA ARG A 110 -7.19 9.87 -19.27
C ARG A 110 -6.48 10.40 -18.02
N GLY A 111 -5.15 10.55 -18.11
CA GLY A 111 -4.32 11.03 -17.00
C GLY A 111 -3.99 9.94 -15.97
N TRP A 112 -4.25 8.67 -16.30
CA TRP A 112 -3.87 7.50 -15.50
C TRP A 112 -2.73 6.68 -16.14
N ASP A 113 -2.10 7.20 -17.21
CA ASP A 113 -0.85 6.65 -17.74
C ASP A 113 0.30 6.81 -16.73
N TRP A 114 1.35 6.02 -16.91
CA TRP A 114 2.48 5.99 -15.99
C TRP A 114 3.10 7.38 -15.77
N ASP A 115 3.35 8.12 -16.83
CA ASP A 115 3.97 9.45 -16.75
C ASP A 115 3.10 10.44 -15.95
N SER A 116 1.79 10.29 -16.02
CA SER A 116 0.83 11.11 -15.27
C SER A 116 0.77 10.73 -13.78
N VAL A 117 0.93 9.44 -13.41
CA VAL A 117 0.79 8.99 -12.02
C VAL A 117 2.11 8.97 -11.25
N LEU A 118 3.25 8.77 -11.90
CA LEU A 118 4.57 8.74 -11.27
C LEU A 118 4.88 9.97 -10.40
N PRO A 119 4.57 11.21 -10.79
CA PRO A 119 4.78 12.39 -9.94
C PRO A 119 4.03 12.32 -8.59
N TYR A 120 2.87 11.66 -8.55
CA TYR A 120 2.11 11.48 -7.30
C TYR A 120 2.71 10.41 -6.41
N PHE A 121 3.26 9.32 -6.98
CA PHE A 121 4.04 8.35 -6.21
C PHE A 121 5.25 9.00 -5.57
N ARG A 122 6.03 9.77 -6.33
CA ARG A 122 7.18 10.51 -5.83
C ARG A 122 6.80 11.54 -4.76
N ARG A 123 5.69 12.26 -4.96
CA ARG A 123 5.18 13.24 -3.99
C ARG A 123 4.75 12.58 -2.66
N ALA A 124 4.27 11.34 -2.70
CA ALA A 124 3.82 10.62 -1.51
C ALA A 124 4.97 10.01 -0.71
N GLU A 125 6.09 9.69 -1.36
CA GLU A 125 7.18 8.89 -0.82
C GLU A 125 8.29 9.74 -0.20
N SER A 126 8.87 9.23 0.87
CA SER A 126 10.17 9.64 1.41
C SER A 126 11.08 8.41 1.46
N TRP A 127 11.83 8.20 0.39
CA TRP A 127 12.73 7.07 0.21
C TRP A 127 14.04 7.29 0.96
N GLU A 128 14.52 6.31 1.73
CA GLU A 128 15.77 6.41 2.47
C GLU A 128 17.02 6.59 1.57
N GLY A 129 16.95 6.12 0.34
CA GLY A 129 18.02 6.27 -0.67
C GLY A 129 18.08 7.65 -1.32
N GLY A 130 17.16 8.55 -0.97
CA GLY A 130 17.07 9.89 -1.57
C GLY A 130 16.19 9.93 -2.81
N ALA A 131 16.00 11.13 -3.36
CA ALA A 131 15.21 11.33 -4.58
C ALA A 131 15.98 10.90 -5.83
N ASP A 132 15.27 10.29 -6.77
CA ASP A 132 15.74 9.99 -8.11
C ASP A 132 14.61 10.11 -9.14
N GLU A 133 14.76 9.49 -10.31
CA GLU A 133 13.77 9.49 -11.37
C GLU A 133 12.45 8.82 -10.92
N PHE A 134 12.51 7.78 -10.09
CA PHE A 134 11.37 7.00 -9.62
C PHE A 134 10.95 7.33 -8.19
N HIS A 135 11.84 7.84 -7.35
CA HIS A 135 11.64 8.03 -5.92
C HIS A 135 11.56 9.49 -5.49
N GLY A 136 10.75 9.74 -4.44
CA GLY A 136 10.70 11.00 -3.71
C GLY A 136 11.43 10.91 -2.37
N GLN A 137 11.72 12.06 -1.74
CA GLN A 137 12.38 12.11 -0.42
C GLN A 137 11.65 12.99 0.62
N ASP A 138 10.64 13.75 0.19
CA ASP A 138 9.96 14.74 1.03
C ASP A 138 8.49 14.38 1.30
N GLY A 139 8.06 13.19 0.89
CA GLY A 139 6.68 12.74 1.06
C GLY A 139 6.40 12.22 2.48
N PRO A 140 5.13 12.12 2.86
CA PRO A 140 4.74 11.66 4.19
C PRO A 140 4.93 10.15 4.42
N LEU A 141 5.11 9.35 3.37
CA LEU A 141 5.26 7.89 3.44
C LEU A 141 6.74 7.54 3.44
N LEU A 142 7.25 7.15 4.61
CA LEU A 142 8.62 6.67 4.75
C LEU A 142 8.75 5.26 4.18
N THR A 143 9.68 5.08 3.24
CA THR A 143 10.03 3.78 2.66
C THR A 143 11.52 3.50 2.85
N SER A 144 11.85 2.25 3.13
CA SER A 144 13.22 1.83 3.40
C SER A 144 13.48 0.43 2.83
N ARG A 145 14.74 0.12 2.64
CA ARG A 145 15.16 -1.25 2.30
C ARG A 145 15.01 -2.17 3.51
N THR A 146 14.83 -3.45 3.24
CA THR A 146 14.91 -4.46 4.29
C THR A 146 16.32 -4.54 4.81
N SER A 147 16.51 -4.24 6.11
CA SER A 147 17.82 -4.22 6.76
C SER A 147 18.40 -5.61 7.00
N ASP A 148 17.56 -6.64 7.05
CA ASP A 148 17.94 -8.02 7.32
C ASP A 148 17.49 -8.92 6.17
N ARG A 149 18.45 -9.62 5.55
CA ARG A 149 18.20 -10.65 4.54
C ARG A 149 18.64 -11.99 5.09
N PRO A 150 17.72 -12.85 5.53
CA PRO A 150 18.04 -14.22 5.91
C PRO A 150 18.74 -14.97 4.77
N GLU A 151 19.65 -15.89 5.09
CA GLU A 151 20.38 -16.71 4.11
C GLU A 151 19.45 -17.42 3.11
N LEU A 152 18.26 -17.81 3.54
CA LEU A 152 17.25 -18.40 2.67
C LEU A 152 16.82 -17.46 1.55
N CYS A 153 16.67 -16.16 1.82
CA CYS A 153 16.31 -15.15 0.81
C CYS A 153 17.41 -15.05 -0.25
N GLU A 154 18.69 -15.03 0.17
CA GLU A 154 19.83 -15.02 -0.76
C GLU A 154 19.86 -16.27 -1.64
N LYS A 155 19.56 -17.45 -1.07
CA LYS A 155 19.47 -18.70 -1.83
C LYS A 155 18.30 -18.73 -2.83
N ILE A 156 17.18 -18.11 -2.51
CA ILE A 156 16.04 -17.97 -3.42
C ILE A 156 16.41 -17.04 -4.59
N ILE A 157 17.08 -15.92 -4.32
CA ILE A 157 17.57 -15.00 -5.35
C ILE A 157 18.57 -15.71 -6.27
N GLU A 158 19.55 -16.42 -5.69
CA GLU A 158 20.54 -17.21 -6.45
C GLU A 158 19.84 -18.23 -7.34
N ALA A 159 18.86 -18.97 -6.84
CA ALA A 159 18.12 -19.95 -7.62
C ALA A 159 17.31 -19.29 -8.75
N GLY A 160 16.72 -18.13 -8.51
CA GLY A 160 16.02 -17.34 -9.54
C GLY A 160 16.96 -16.93 -10.68
N THR A 161 18.14 -16.42 -10.35
CA THR A 161 19.14 -16.02 -11.37
C THR A 161 19.67 -17.22 -12.15
N GLN A 162 19.82 -18.40 -11.53
CA GLN A 162 20.23 -19.63 -12.22
C GLN A 162 19.24 -20.10 -13.28
N ILE A 163 17.95 -19.80 -13.13
CA ILE A 163 16.91 -20.12 -14.13
C ILE A 163 16.63 -18.97 -15.10
N GLY A 164 17.44 -17.90 -15.06
CA GLY A 164 17.37 -16.79 -16.00
C GLY A 164 16.50 -15.60 -15.55
N CYS A 165 16.06 -15.55 -14.28
CA CYS A 165 15.43 -14.35 -13.76
C CYS A 165 16.47 -13.24 -13.56
N GLU A 166 16.14 -12.04 -13.96
CA GLU A 166 16.97 -10.86 -13.67
C GLU A 166 16.78 -10.43 -12.22
N TYR A 167 17.88 -10.09 -11.55
CA TYR A 167 17.83 -9.55 -10.19
C TYR A 167 17.78 -8.04 -10.22
N HIS A 168 16.80 -7.47 -9.57
CA HIS A 168 16.69 -6.03 -9.34
C HIS A 168 16.71 -5.78 -7.83
N GLU A 169 17.57 -4.86 -7.41
CA GLU A 169 17.65 -4.47 -5.98
C GLU A 169 16.40 -3.72 -5.53
N ASP A 170 15.79 -2.99 -6.44
CA ASP A 170 14.58 -2.22 -6.20
C ASP A 170 13.56 -2.44 -7.32
N VAL A 171 12.44 -3.04 -6.97
CA VAL A 171 11.35 -3.33 -7.92
C VAL A 171 10.55 -2.10 -8.32
N ASN A 172 10.69 -0.99 -7.61
CA ASN A 172 10.06 0.28 -7.96
C ASN A 172 10.92 1.15 -8.90
N HIS A 173 12.15 0.72 -9.18
CA HIS A 173 13.10 1.38 -10.08
C HIS A 173 13.20 0.61 -11.41
N LEU A 174 12.08 0.12 -11.92
CA LEU A 174 12.06 -0.61 -13.18
C LEU A 174 11.54 0.30 -14.30
N PRO A 175 12.30 0.48 -15.40
CA PRO A 175 11.76 1.11 -16.59
C PRO A 175 10.66 0.25 -17.22
N ALA A 176 9.81 0.88 -18.05
CA ALA A 176 8.78 0.16 -18.78
C ALA A 176 9.39 -0.99 -19.62
N GLY A 177 8.81 -2.18 -19.52
CA GLY A 177 9.25 -3.36 -20.27
C GLY A 177 10.45 -4.13 -19.69
N ALA A 178 10.79 -3.88 -18.41
CA ALA A 178 11.83 -4.63 -17.68
C ALA A 178 11.30 -5.94 -17.09
#